data_a360db9ef58bea6f968407f82a9e015e
#
_entry.id   a360db9ef58bea6f968407f82a9e015e
#
_cell.length_a   1.000
_cell.length_b   1.000
_cell.length_c   1.000
_cell.angle_alpha   90.00
_cell.angle_beta   90.00
_cell.angle_gamma   90.00
#
_symmetry.space_group_name_H-M   'P 1'
#
loop_
_entity.id
_entity.type
_entity.pdbx_description
1 polymer ?
#
loop_
_entity_poly.entity_id
_entity_poly.type
_entity_poly.pdbx_seq_one_letter_code
_entity_poly.pdbx_strand_id
1 'polypeptide(L)'
;CTTAVINAYLGVLNSYHSNLQNWYDEGCKGNRPTLQIHANKYPVFYKDNMYKWADTKNAILLKLFINNDWQWVKLRLKHTDVQSIKKHSINAKISVPTLEKKHKKWFLRFAFENKAILNKTPLSKQKILAVDLGINTDATCSVMDHYGTVLARSFINHASEKDYIKHNLNKIKKYQAAGQKDVVRKLWSITRNHNIELASKIANNIVNYAKQQNVDVIVFEHLDMKGRKRGSKRQLLHMWNKNTIQRIVTHKAHLSGIRISHICARNTSKLAYDGSGYVLRGKDAGLLTYELCRFQTGKIYNCDLSASYNIGARYFIREIEKIYTGKSICKKISIWSDIQAKVPECQRRTQNTLSTLRAIHQCLAV
;
A
#
# COMPACT_ATOMS: atom_id res chain seq x y z
N CYS A 1 -5.06 -21.13 27.39
CA CYS A 1 -6.20 -20.49 26.68
C CYS A 1 -6.67 -19.21 27.33
N THR A 2 -6.84 -19.18 28.65
CA THR A 2 -7.38 -18.02 29.40
C THR A 2 -6.56 -16.74 29.18
N THR A 3 -5.23 -16.82 29.31
CA THR A 3 -4.33 -15.67 29.11
C THR A 3 -4.43 -15.07 27.72
N ALA A 4 -4.53 -15.89 26.68
CA ALA A 4 -4.69 -15.42 25.30
C ALA A 4 -6.02 -14.70 25.08
N VAL A 5 -7.09 -15.18 25.69
CA VAL A 5 -8.42 -14.54 25.66
C VAL A 5 -8.40 -13.21 26.38
N ILE A 6 -7.79 -13.16 27.59
CA ILE A 6 -7.64 -11.93 28.38
C ILE A 6 -6.85 -10.89 27.60
N ASN A 7 -5.67 -11.25 27.07
CA ASN A 7 -4.84 -10.31 26.29
C ASN A 7 -5.56 -9.81 25.03
N ALA A 8 -6.32 -10.68 24.39
CA ALA A 8 -7.11 -10.30 23.24
C ALA A 8 -8.26 -9.34 23.59
N TYR A 9 -8.90 -9.53 24.75
CA TYR A 9 -9.94 -8.66 25.26
C TYR A 9 -9.37 -7.30 25.66
N LEU A 10 -8.27 -7.27 26.40
CA LEU A 10 -7.55 -6.04 26.75
C LEU A 10 -7.13 -5.26 25.51
N GLY A 11 -6.65 -5.94 24.43
CA GLY A 11 -6.31 -5.29 23.17
C GLY A 11 -7.52 -4.63 22.49
N VAL A 12 -8.70 -5.23 22.56
CA VAL A 12 -9.96 -4.63 22.05
C VAL A 12 -10.38 -3.43 22.90
N LEU A 13 -10.30 -3.53 24.21
CA LEU A 13 -10.60 -2.42 25.12
C LEU A 13 -9.67 -1.23 24.89
N ASN A 14 -8.35 -1.47 24.81
CA ASN A 14 -7.37 -0.40 24.57
C ASN A 14 -7.63 0.29 23.22
N SER A 15 -7.93 -0.48 22.16
CA SER A 15 -8.30 0.09 20.86
C SER A 15 -9.60 0.91 20.93
N TYR A 16 -10.58 0.45 21.67
CA TYR A 16 -11.84 1.19 21.88
C TYR A 16 -11.58 2.51 22.62
N HIS A 17 -10.80 2.48 23.71
CA HIS A 17 -10.47 3.69 24.46
C HIS A 17 -9.69 4.69 23.62
N SER A 18 -8.69 4.24 22.85
CA SER A 18 -7.95 5.11 21.94
C SER A 18 -8.84 5.75 20.86
N ASN A 19 -9.73 4.96 20.25
CA ASN A 19 -10.67 5.48 19.28
C ASN A 19 -11.69 6.46 19.89
N LEU A 20 -12.13 6.19 21.11
CA LEU A 20 -13.03 7.08 21.85
C LEU A 20 -12.34 8.40 22.20
N GLN A 21 -11.09 8.36 22.66
CA GLN A 21 -10.30 9.56 22.93
C GLN A 21 -10.10 10.38 21.66
N ASN A 22 -9.68 9.76 20.56
CA ASN A 22 -9.55 10.44 19.25
C ASN A 22 -10.86 11.10 18.81
N TRP A 23 -11.99 10.44 19.05
CA TRP A 23 -13.32 11.01 18.73
C TRP A 23 -13.64 12.25 19.56
N TYR A 24 -13.27 12.28 20.86
CA TYR A 24 -13.40 13.47 21.70
C TYR A 24 -12.44 14.59 21.25
N ASP A 25 -11.18 14.26 20.96
CA ASP A 25 -10.17 15.21 20.50
C ASP A 25 -10.53 15.86 19.14
N GLU A 26 -11.23 15.13 18.29
CA GLU A 26 -11.78 15.63 17.01
C GLU A 26 -13.10 16.43 17.20
N GLY A 27 -13.55 16.71 18.42
CA GLY A 27 -14.77 17.46 18.72
C GLY A 27 -16.04 16.68 18.44
N CYS A 28 -16.06 15.37 18.71
CA CYS A 28 -17.22 14.49 18.58
C CYS A 28 -17.78 14.40 17.15
N LYS A 29 -16.95 14.56 16.14
CA LYS A 29 -17.35 14.48 14.74
C LYS A 29 -17.56 13.03 14.28
N GLY A 30 -18.70 12.77 13.63
CA GLY A 30 -19.05 11.43 13.14
C GLY A 30 -19.72 10.55 14.20
N ASN A 31 -19.83 9.25 13.91
CA ASN A 31 -20.44 8.28 14.81
C ASN A 31 -19.51 7.97 15.99
N ARG A 32 -20.07 7.98 17.20
CA ARG A 32 -19.34 7.55 18.39
C ARG A 32 -18.82 6.12 18.22
N PRO A 33 -17.55 5.85 18.52
CA PRO A 33 -17.01 4.48 18.52
C PRO A 33 -17.82 3.57 19.45
N THR A 34 -18.04 2.34 19.01
CA THR A 34 -18.73 1.31 19.80
C THR A 34 -17.78 0.18 20.12
N LEU A 35 -17.89 -0.36 21.33
CA LEU A 35 -17.11 -1.53 21.73
C LEU A 35 -17.65 -2.77 21.00
N GLN A 36 -16.85 -3.30 20.08
CA GLN A 36 -17.18 -4.53 19.34
C GLN A 36 -16.37 -5.70 19.89
N ILE A 37 -17.02 -6.59 20.60
CA ILE A 37 -16.41 -7.82 21.11
C ILE A 37 -16.73 -8.93 20.10
N HIS A 38 -15.72 -9.35 19.34
CA HIS A 38 -15.84 -10.52 18.47
C HIS A 38 -15.63 -11.79 19.29
N ALA A 39 -16.71 -12.49 19.60
CA ALA A 39 -16.67 -13.77 20.33
C ALA A 39 -15.92 -14.90 19.60
N ASN A 40 -15.70 -14.75 18.27
CA ASN A 40 -15.09 -15.77 17.42
C ASN A 40 -13.56 -15.58 17.31
N LYS A 41 -12.85 -15.52 18.45
CA LYS A 41 -11.38 -15.60 18.42
C LYS A 41 -10.95 -17.06 18.41
N TYR A 42 -10.10 -17.37 17.45
CA TYR A 42 -9.59 -18.72 17.25
C TYR A 42 -8.54 -19.06 18.31
N PRO A 43 -8.49 -20.31 18.81
CA PRO A 43 -7.54 -20.71 19.83
C PRO A 43 -6.10 -20.57 19.36
N VAL A 44 -5.24 -20.14 20.28
CA VAL A 44 -3.79 -20.03 20.11
C VAL A 44 -3.14 -21.22 20.78
N PHE A 45 -2.20 -21.88 20.11
CA PHE A 45 -1.55 -23.09 20.57
C PHE A 45 -0.12 -22.79 21.02
N TYR A 46 0.16 -22.76 22.32
CA TYR A 46 1.50 -22.57 22.84
C TYR A 46 2.39 -23.76 22.53
N LYS A 47 3.64 -23.47 22.14
CA LYS A 47 4.64 -24.50 21.82
C LYS A 47 4.86 -25.42 23.02
N ASP A 48 5.04 -26.70 22.78
CA ASP A 48 5.28 -27.79 23.71
C ASP A 48 4.12 -28.09 24.68
N ASN A 49 3.28 -27.09 25.02
CA ASN A 49 2.12 -27.25 25.87
C ASN A 49 0.83 -27.60 25.13
N MET A 50 0.64 -27.04 23.93
CA MET A 50 -0.57 -27.19 23.13
C MET A 50 -0.32 -27.59 21.69
N TYR A 51 0.90 -27.40 21.17
CA TYR A 51 1.33 -27.95 19.91
C TYR A 51 2.79 -28.37 19.96
N LYS A 52 3.14 -29.43 19.23
CA LYS A 52 4.50 -29.87 18.99
C LYS A 52 4.59 -30.56 17.62
N TRP A 53 5.77 -30.53 17.03
CA TRP A 53 6.00 -31.30 15.82
C TRP A 53 6.01 -32.79 16.16
N ALA A 54 5.38 -33.60 15.31
CA ALA A 54 5.44 -35.07 15.48
C ALA A 54 6.76 -35.58 14.90
N ASP A 55 7.23 -36.71 15.43
CA ASP A 55 8.43 -37.39 14.95
C ASP A 55 8.27 -37.90 13.52
N THR A 56 7.05 -38.07 13.06
CA THR A 56 6.73 -38.44 11.68
C THR A 56 6.75 -37.25 10.76
N LYS A 57 7.32 -37.41 9.55
CA LYS A 57 7.36 -36.37 8.51
C LYS A 57 5.95 -35.77 8.24
N ASN A 58 5.88 -34.46 8.12
CA ASN A 58 4.67 -33.73 7.76
C ASN A 58 3.48 -33.88 8.72
N ALA A 59 3.73 -34.02 10.01
CA ALA A 59 2.66 -34.08 11.01
C ALA A 59 2.95 -33.15 12.20
N ILE A 60 1.88 -32.65 12.81
CA ILE A 60 1.88 -31.85 14.02
C ILE A 60 0.90 -32.43 15.02
N LEU A 61 1.23 -32.38 16.29
CA LEU A 61 0.36 -32.75 17.39
C LEU A 61 -0.26 -31.47 17.95
N LEU A 62 -1.59 -31.42 18.02
CA LEU A 62 -2.33 -30.35 18.69
C LEU A 62 -3.05 -30.91 19.89
N LYS A 63 -2.98 -30.21 21.04
CA LYS A 63 -3.76 -30.55 22.22
C LYS A 63 -5.14 -29.93 22.10
N LEU A 64 -6.16 -30.76 21.91
CA LEU A 64 -7.55 -30.35 21.71
C LEU A 64 -8.43 -30.90 22.83
N PHE A 65 -9.46 -30.15 23.21
CA PHE A 65 -10.46 -30.60 24.16
C PHE A 65 -11.55 -31.39 23.43
N ILE A 66 -11.56 -32.71 23.64
CA ILE A 66 -12.45 -33.66 22.94
C ILE A 66 -13.02 -34.59 24.00
N ASN A 67 -14.32 -34.84 23.99
CA ASN A 67 -15.02 -35.73 24.92
C ASN A 67 -14.70 -35.42 26.39
N ASN A 68 -14.77 -34.13 26.77
CA ASN A 68 -14.47 -33.66 28.12
C ASN A 68 -13.03 -33.86 28.62
N ASP A 69 -12.09 -34.17 27.73
CA ASP A 69 -10.69 -34.34 28.09
C ASP A 69 -9.73 -33.63 27.10
N TRP A 70 -8.51 -33.31 27.57
CA TRP A 70 -7.45 -32.74 26.75
C TRP A 70 -6.59 -33.85 26.13
N GLN A 71 -6.74 -34.03 24.81
CA GLN A 71 -6.06 -35.07 24.07
C GLN A 71 -5.12 -34.53 23.01
N TRP A 72 -4.00 -35.22 22.78
CA TRP A 72 -3.08 -34.92 21.70
C TRP A 72 -3.59 -35.55 20.40
N VAL A 73 -3.96 -34.74 19.43
CA VAL A 73 -4.44 -35.13 18.12
C VAL A 73 -3.36 -34.93 17.07
N LYS A 74 -2.99 -35.98 16.36
CA LYS A 74 -2.03 -35.96 15.26
C LYS A 74 -2.71 -35.48 13.98
N LEU A 75 -2.24 -34.33 13.44
CA LEU A 75 -2.71 -33.77 12.20
C LEU A 75 -1.63 -33.91 11.11
N ARG A 76 -2.03 -34.47 9.96
CA ARG A 76 -1.17 -34.49 8.77
C ARG A 76 -1.25 -33.15 8.06
N LEU A 77 -0.08 -32.57 7.75
CA LEU A 77 0.08 -31.38 6.93
C LEU A 77 0.50 -31.78 5.51
N LYS A 78 0.16 -30.97 4.53
CA LYS A 78 0.67 -31.16 3.17
C LYS A 78 2.18 -30.92 3.15
N HIS A 79 2.89 -31.72 2.36
CA HIS A 79 4.34 -31.58 2.23
C HIS A 79 4.76 -30.17 1.79
N THR A 80 4.03 -29.59 0.83
CA THR A 80 4.24 -28.21 0.35
C THR A 80 4.10 -27.17 1.45
N ASP A 81 3.14 -27.33 2.37
CA ASP A 81 2.93 -26.40 3.48
C ASP A 81 4.07 -26.49 4.50
N VAL A 82 4.53 -27.72 4.81
CA VAL A 82 5.69 -27.93 5.70
C VAL A 82 6.96 -27.34 5.10
N GLN A 83 7.21 -27.53 3.80
CA GLN A 83 8.33 -26.92 3.11
C GLN A 83 8.25 -25.38 3.14
N SER A 84 7.06 -24.83 2.95
CA SER A 84 6.83 -23.39 3.05
C SER A 84 7.12 -22.88 4.47
N ILE A 85 6.64 -23.58 5.51
CA ILE A 85 6.93 -23.22 6.91
C ILE A 85 8.44 -23.25 7.16
N LYS A 86 9.14 -24.31 6.75
CA LYS A 86 10.60 -24.42 6.89
C LYS A 86 11.33 -23.30 6.18
N LYS A 87 10.97 -23.01 4.94
CA LYS A 87 11.56 -21.91 4.15
C LYS A 87 11.41 -20.55 4.84
N HIS A 88 10.21 -20.26 5.36
CA HIS A 88 9.94 -18.98 6.02
C HIS A 88 10.47 -18.91 7.46
N SER A 89 10.81 -20.04 8.08
CA SER A 89 11.42 -20.07 9.42
C SER A 89 12.93 -19.80 9.44
N ILE A 90 13.56 -19.78 8.28
CA ILE A 90 14.99 -19.44 8.18
C ILE A 90 15.14 -17.97 8.54
N ASN A 91 15.92 -17.69 9.60
CA ASN A 91 16.15 -16.34 10.15
C ASN A 91 14.88 -15.62 10.66
N ALA A 92 13.81 -16.35 10.94
CA ALA A 92 12.57 -15.81 11.47
C ALA A 92 12.17 -16.48 12.78
N LYS A 93 11.63 -15.70 13.72
CA LYS A 93 10.95 -16.23 14.90
C LYS A 93 9.56 -16.69 14.50
N ILE A 94 9.26 -17.97 14.74
CA ILE A 94 7.91 -18.51 14.53
C ILE A 94 7.06 -18.15 15.73
N SER A 95 5.98 -17.43 15.50
CA SER A 95 4.97 -17.16 16.51
C SER A 95 4.09 -18.39 16.77
N VAL A 96 3.41 -18.42 17.90
CA VAL A 96 2.46 -19.47 18.22
C VAL A 96 1.36 -19.58 17.16
N PRO A 97 1.06 -20.80 16.66
CA PRO A 97 0.05 -20.97 15.64
C PRO A 97 -1.36 -20.68 16.16
N THR A 98 -2.21 -20.22 15.27
CA THR A 98 -3.64 -20.01 15.53
C THR A 98 -4.48 -20.89 14.61
N LEU A 99 -5.56 -21.45 15.14
CA LEU A 99 -6.53 -22.22 14.35
C LEU A 99 -7.62 -21.28 13.84
N GLU A 100 -7.88 -21.29 12.55
CA GLU A 100 -8.92 -20.46 11.91
C GLU A 100 -9.84 -21.32 11.05
N LYS A 101 -11.14 -21.08 11.14
CA LYS A 101 -12.13 -21.67 10.24
C LYS A 101 -12.49 -20.68 9.13
N LYS A 102 -12.26 -21.06 7.87
CA LYS A 102 -12.61 -20.25 6.70
C LYS A 102 -13.30 -21.10 5.65
N HIS A 103 -14.48 -20.70 5.19
CA HIS A 103 -15.26 -21.42 4.18
C HIS A 103 -15.41 -22.93 4.48
N LYS A 104 -15.86 -23.28 5.69
CA LYS A 104 -16.04 -24.66 6.19
C LYS A 104 -14.74 -25.49 6.33
N LYS A 105 -13.56 -24.92 6.05
CA LYS A 105 -12.26 -25.57 6.22
C LYS A 105 -11.50 -24.96 7.39
N TRP A 106 -10.72 -25.79 8.08
CA TRP A 106 -9.83 -25.37 9.15
C TRP A 106 -8.43 -25.11 8.63
N PHE A 107 -7.81 -24.06 9.09
CA PHE A 107 -6.46 -23.65 8.75
C PHE A 107 -5.66 -23.42 10.03
N LEU A 108 -4.46 -23.98 10.08
CA LEU A 108 -3.49 -23.68 11.11
C LEU A 108 -2.55 -22.58 10.57
N ARG A 109 -2.60 -21.41 11.16
CA ARG A 109 -1.79 -20.25 10.75
C ARG A 109 -0.52 -20.17 11.56
N PHE A 110 0.61 -20.07 10.88
CA PHE A 110 1.90 -19.73 11.45
C PHE A 110 2.27 -18.32 11.05
N ALA A 111 2.56 -17.45 12.01
CA ALA A 111 3.10 -16.13 11.76
C ALA A 111 4.62 -16.16 11.96
N PHE A 112 5.35 -15.44 11.10
CA PHE A 112 6.80 -15.33 11.14
C PHE A 112 7.18 -13.88 11.42
N GLU A 113 8.06 -13.67 12.40
CA GLU A 113 8.60 -12.36 12.77
C GLU A 113 10.04 -12.27 12.29
N ASN A 114 10.28 -11.37 11.33
CA ASN A 114 11.60 -11.06 10.81
C ASN A 114 12.01 -9.65 11.24
N LYS A 115 13.25 -9.49 11.68
CA LYS A 115 13.86 -8.17 11.87
C LYS A 115 14.43 -7.72 10.52
N ALA A 116 13.86 -6.67 9.93
CA ALA A 116 14.38 -6.06 8.72
C ALA A 116 15.19 -4.80 9.07
N ILE A 117 16.39 -4.70 8.51
CA ILE A 117 17.22 -3.49 8.61
C ILE A 117 16.93 -2.66 7.37
N LEU A 118 16.41 -1.46 7.57
CA LEU A 118 16.10 -0.55 6.48
C LEU A 118 17.34 0.25 6.07
N ASN A 119 17.50 0.48 4.76
CA ASN A 119 18.62 1.25 4.21
C ASN A 119 18.64 2.68 4.80
N LYS A 120 19.83 3.11 5.25
CA LYS A 120 20.08 4.44 5.80
C LYS A 120 20.97 5.29 4.88
N THR A 121 20.82 5.13 3.57
CA THR A 121 21.60 5.86 2.58
C THR A 121 21.42 7.37 2.77
N PRO A 122 22.50 8.19 2.79
CA PRO A 122 22.42 9.65 2.84
C PRO A 122 21.62 10.20 1.68
N LEU A 123 20.90 11.30 1.89
CA LEU A 123 19.99 11.89 0.89
C LEU A 123 20.67 12.13 -0.47
N SER A 124 21.92 12.61 -0.45
CA SER A 124 22.71 12.90 -1.65
C SER A 124 23.04 11.69 -2.52
N LYS A 125 22.99 10.48 -1.96
CA LYS A 125 23.26 9.22 -2.66
C LYS A 125 22.01 8.37 -2.86
N GLN A 126 20.84 8.85 -2.38
CA GLN A 126 19.60 8.08 -2.48
C GLN A 126 19.09 7.98 -3.90
N LYS A 127 18.68 6.77 -4.26
CA LYS A 127 17.82 6.51 -5.42
C LYS A 127 16.43 6.16 -4.92
N ILE A 128 15.41 6.77 -5.50
CA ILE A 128 14.02 6.49 -5.15
C ILE A 128 13.25 5.91 -6.33
N LEU A 129 12.24 5.12 -6.04
CA LEU A 129 11.21 4.71 -7.00
C LEU A 129 9.93 5.46 -6.68
N ALA A 130 9.57 6.43 -7.50
CA ALA A 130 8.29 7.11 -7.42
C ALA A 130 7.24 6.30 -8.18
N VAL A 131 6.10 6.01 -7.52
CA VAL A 131 5.05 5.15 -8.05
C VAL A 131 3.72 5.90 -8.04
N ASP A 132 3.17 6.11 -9.23
CA ASP A 132 1.79 6.54 -9.42
C ASP A 132 0.92 5.31 -9.68
N LEU A 133 -0.09 5.08 -8.83
CA LEU A 133 -1.04 3.96 -8.94
C LEU A 133 -2.30 4.42 -9.68
N GLY A 134 -2.56 3.80 -10.81
CA GLY A 134 -3.71 4.09 -11.66
C GLY A 134 -4.75 2.96 -11.74
N ILE A 135 -5.85 3.26 -12.43
CA ILE A 135 -6.89 2.27 -12.76
C ILE A 135 -6.62 1.66 -14.14
N ASN A 136 -6.24 2.48 -15.11
CA ASN A 136 -5.96 2.05 -16.47
C ASN A 136 -4.56 1.41 -16.56
N THR A 137 -3.53 2.13 -16.18
CA THR A 137 -2.19 1.61 -15.93
C THR A 137 -2.09 1.29 -14.45
N ASP A 138 -1.70 0.05 -14.09
CA ASP A 138 -1.72 -0.40 -12.69
C ASP A 138 -0.74 0.40 -11.83
N ALA A 139 0.47 0.62 -12.37
CA ALA A 139 1.47 1.49 -11.76
C ALA A 139 2.40 2.07 -12.81
N THR A 140 2.66 3.37 -12.71
CA THR A 140 3.71 4.06 -13.45
C THR A 140 4.86 4.37 -12.51
N CYS A 141 6.01 3.83 -12.82
CA CYS A 141 7.20 3.85 -11.98
C CYS A 141 8.29 4.72 -12.62
N SER A 142 8.91 5.60 -11.84
CA SER A 142 10.10 6.35 -12.24
C SER A 142 11.17 6.28 -11.18
N VAL A 143 12.39 5.92 -11.58
CA VAL A 143 13.57 5.94 -10.72
C VAL A 143 14.23 7.31 -10.84
N MET A 144 14.53 7.93 -9.71
CA MET A 144 15.06 9.29 -9.66
C MET A 144 16.15 9.42 -8.60
N ASP A 145 17.17 10.21 -8.89
CA ASP A 145 18.19 10.64 -7.92
C ASP A 145 17.77 11.95 -7.21
N HIS A 146 18.58 12.38 -6.26
CA HIS A 146 18.27 13.58 -5.47
C HIS A 146 18.32 14.89 -6.27
N TYR A 147 19.00 14.92 -7.41
CA TYR A 147 19.04 16.09 -8.31
C TYR A 147 17.79 16.19 -9.21
N GLY A 148 16.91 15.19 -9.17
CA GLY A 148 15.76 15.13 -10.05
C GLY A 148 16.09 14.59 -11.43
N THR A 149 17.19 13.82 -11.57
CA THR A 149 17.50 13.08 -12.79
C THR A 149 16.69 11.79 -12.84
N VAL A 150 15.91 11.60 -13.89
CA VAL A 150 15.13 10.38 -14.10
C VAL A 150 16.04 9.33 -14.73
N LEU A 151 16.39 8.31 -13.94
CA LEU A 151 17.36 7.27 -14.34
C LEU A 151 16.68 6.13 -15.14
N ALA A 152 15.45 5.76 -14.76
CA ALA A 152 14.71 4.68 -15.41
C ALA A 152 13.19 4.88 -15.24
N ARG A 153 12.42 4.21 -16.10
CA ARG A 153 10.96 4.26 -16.13
C ARG A 153 10.39 2.88 -16.42
N SER A 154 9.21 2.58 -15.87
CA SER A 154 8.49 1.35 -16.17
C SER A 154 7.00 1.55 -16.02
N PHE A 155 6.23 0.92 -16.92
CA PHE A 155 4.78 0.81 -16.85
C PHE A 155 4.42 -0.63 -16.48
N ILE A 156 3.66 -0.79 -15.42
CA ILE A 156 3.12 -2.08 -14.98
C ILE A 156 1.65 -2.10 -15.37
N ASN A 157 1.27 -3.07 -16.19
CA ASN A 157 -0.10 -3.22 -16.65
C ASN A 157 -0.47 -4.70 -16.82
N HIS A 158 -1.61 -5.09 -16.25
CA HIS A 158 -2.16 -6.43 -16.32
C HIS A 158 -3.54 -6.37 -17.00
N ALA A 159 -3.54 -6.08 -18.30
CA ALA A 159 -4.77 -5.85 -19.06
C ALA A 159 -5.70 -7.07 -19.03
N SER A 160 -5.18 -8.28 -19.23
CA SER A 160 -5.95 -9.53 -19.25
C SER A 160 -6.67 -9.80 -17.94
N GLU A 161 -6.01 -9.58 -16.81
CA GLU A 161 -6.61 -9.74 -15.48
C GLU A 161 -7.72 -8.71 -15.23
N LYS A 162 -7.52 -7.47 -15.67
CA LYS A 162 -8.55 -6.42 -15.59
C LYS A 162 -9.76 -6.73 -16.46
N ASP A 163 -9.54 -7.23 -17.68
CA ASP A 163 -10.62 -7.65 -18.56
C ASP A 163 -11.41 -8.82 -18.00
N TYR A 164 -10.74 -9.80 -17.40
CA TYR A 164 -11.39 -10.89 -16.69
C TYR A 164 -12.28 -10.40 -15.53
N ILE A 165 -11.77 -9.49 -14.72
CA ILE A 165 -12.54 -8.85 -13.62
C ILE A 165 -13.76 -8.13 -14.20
N LYS A 166 -13.58 -7.33 -15.25
CA LYS A 166 -14.66 -6.59 -15.93
C LYS A 166 -15.74 -7.53 -16.48
N HIS A 167 -15.33 -8.62 -17.12
CA HIS A 167 -16.23 -9.65 -17.62
C HIS A 167 -17.07 -10.27 -16.48
N ASN A 168 -16.44 -10.64 -15.36
CA ASN A 168 -17.16 -11.16 -14.20
C ASN A 168 -18.12 -10.12 -13.60
N LEU A 169 -17.75 -8.85 -13.56
CA LEU A 169 -18.64 -7.77 -13.09
C LEU A 169 -19.88 -7.64 -13.99
N ASN A 170 -19.74 -7.81 -15.29
CA ASN A 170 -20.86 -7.81 -16.24
C ASN A 170 -21.78 -9.04 -16.03
N LYS A 171 -21.19 -10.23 -15.81
CA LYS A 171 -21.98 -11.42 -15.41
C LYS A 171 -22.74 -11.20 -14.11
N ILE A 172 -22.09 -10.63 -13.10
CA ILE A 172 -22.73 -10.32 -11.83
C ILE A 172 -23.94 -9.42 -12.03
N LYS A 173 -23.83 -8.35 -12.83
CA LYS A 173 -24.96 -7.48 -13.16
C LYS A 173 -26.13 -8.25 -13.78
N LYS A 174 -25.84 -9.12 -14.75
CA LYS A 174 -26.87 -9.94 -15.42
C LYS A 174 -27.59 -10.86 -14.43
N TYR A 175 -26.85 -11.59 -13.62
CA TYR A 175 -27.45 -12.50 -12.64
C TYR A 175 -28.13 -11.79 -11.47
N GLN A 176 -27.68 -10.58 -11.11
CA GLN A 176 -28.39 -9.74 -10.13
C GLN A 176 -29.77 -9.30 -10.67
N ALA A 177 -29.84 -8.87 -11.94
CA ALA A 177 -31.10 -8.53 -12.59
C ALA A 177 -32.07 -9.72 -12.69
N ALA A 178 -31.52 -10.94 -12.86
CA ALA A 178 -32.29 -12.19 -12.89
C ALA A 178 -32.60 -12.79 -11.51
N GLY A 179 -32.30 -12.09 -10.40
CA GLY A 179 -32.58 -12.54 -9.04
C GLY A 179 -31.79 -13.74 -8.53
N GLN A 180 -30.74 -14.21 -9.25
CA GLN A 180 -29.97 -15.41 -8.96
C GLN A 180 -28.91 -15.18 -7.86
N LYS A 181 -29.33 -15.08 -6.61
CA LYS A 181 -28.49 -14.66 -5.46
C LYS A 181 -27.27 -15.58 -5.21
N ASP A 182 -27.39 -16.89 -5.38
CA ASP A 182 -26.31 -17.84 -5.10
C ASP A 182 -25.21 -17.80 -6.17
N VAL A 183 -25.58 -17.70 -7.44
CA VAL A 183 -24.63 -17.49 -8.55
C VAL A 183 -23.89 -16.16 -8.34
N VAL A 184 -24.59 -15.10 -7.99
CA VAL A 184 -24.00 -13.80 -7.70
C VAL A 184 -22.99 -13.88 -6.54
N ARG A 185 -23.33 -14.56 -5.45
CA ARG A 185 -22.42 -14.75 -4.30
C ARG A 185 -21.14 -15.48 -4.70
N LYS A 186 -21.27 -16.55 -5.50
CA LYS A 186 -20.12 -17.32 -6.03
C LYS A 186 -19.24 -16.45 -6.94
N LEU A 187 -19.82 -15.74 -7.88
CA LEU A 187 -19.09 -14.84 -8.79
C LEU A 187 -18.37 -13.71 -8.04
N TRP A 188 -19.00 -13.10 -7.04
CA TRP A 188 -18.34 -12.11 -6.19
C TRP A 188 -17.13 -12.69 -5.45
N SER A 189 -17.23 -13.93 -4.95
CA SER A 189 -16.09 -14.60 -4.28
C SER A 189 -14.92 -14.79 -5.25
N ILE A 190 -15.20 -15.29 -6.46
CA ILE A 190 -14.17 -15.48 -7.52
C ILE A 190 -13.54 -14.14 -7.90
N THR A 191 -14.35 -13.15 -8.22
CA THR A 191 -13.89 -11.82 -8.65
C THR A 191 -13.02 -11.15 -7.58
N ARG A 192 -13.40 -11.26 -6.31
CA ARG A 192 -12.66 -10.70 -5.19
C ARG A 192 -11.30 -11.38 -5.00
N ASN A 193 -11.25 -12.71 -5.12
CA ASN A 193 -10.00 -13.45 -5.04
C ASN A 193 -9.04 -13.08 -6.18
N HIS A 194 -9.54 -13.00 -7.41
CA HIS A 194 -8.75 -12.53 -8.56
C HIS A 194 -8.22 -11.12 -8.37
N ASN A 195 -9.04 -10.22 -7.82
CA ASN A 195 -8.63 -8.84 -7.59
C ASN A 195 -7.53 -8.74 -6.50
N ILE A 196 -7.54 -9.62 -5.49
CA ILE A 196 -6.46 -9.73 -4.49
C ILE A 196 -5.18 -10.29 -5.11
N GLU A 197 -5.32 -11.29 -5.98
CA GLU A 197 -4.20 -11.87 -6.72
C GLU A 197 -3.54 -10.81 -7.64
N LEU A 198 -4.35 -10.07 -8.38
CA LEU A 198 -3.88 -8.95 -9.21
C LEU A 198 -3.10 -7.92 -8.37
N ALA A 199 -3.63 -7.51 -7.22
CA ALA A 199 -2.93 -6.60 -6.32
C ALA A 199 -1.57 -7.17 -5.87
N SER A 200 -1.48 -8.48 -5.66
CA SER A 200 -0.23 -9.16 -5.29
C SER A 200 0.77 -9.20 -6.46
N LYS A 201 0.31 -9.41 -7.70
CA LYS A 201 1.15 -9.37 -8.92
C LYS A 201 1.72 -7.97 -9.13
N ILE A 202 0.88 -6.94 -9.05
CA ILE A 202 1.31 -5.53 -9.17
C ILE A 202 2.37 -5.20 -8.11
N ALA A 203 2.10 -5.56 -6.86
CA ALA A 203 3.04 -5.30 -5.75
C ALA A 203 4.38 -6.02 -5.94
N ASN A 204 4.37 -7.27 -6.45
CA ASN A 204 5.59 -8.01 -6.77
C ASN A 204 6.39 -7.30 -7.86
N ASN A 205 5.74 -6.84 -8.92
CA ASN A 205 6.41 -6.18 -10.03
C ASN A 205 7.04 -4.86 -9.58
N ILE A 206 6.35 -4.06 -8.74
CA ILE A 206 6.91 -2.83 -8.16
C ILE A 206 8.16 -3.14 -7.33
N VAL A 207 8.10 -4.11 -6.42
CA VAL A 207 9.23 -4.44 -5.54
C VAL A 207 10.40 -5.06 -6.32
N ASN A 208 10.12 -5.91 -7.29
CA ASN A 208 11.15 -6.50 -8.14
C ASN A 208 11.86 -5.43 -8.98
N TYR A 209 11.11 -4.50 -9.55
CA TYR A 209 11.68 -3.37 -10.28
C TYR A 209 12.53 -2.48 -9.36
N ALA A 210 12.05 -2.19 -8.14
CA ALA A 210 12.81 -1.46 -7.14
C ALA A 210 14.15 -2.14 -6.80
N LYS A 211 14.15 -3.47 -6.64
CA LYS A 211 15.39 -4.25 -6.40
C LYS A 211 16.34 -4.21 -7.58
N GLN A 212 15.83 -4.40 -8.80
CA GLN A 212 16.63 -4.35 -10.04
C GLN A 212 17.34 -3.01 -10.21
N GLN A 213 16.69 -1.92 -9.81
CA GLN A 213 17.24 -0.56 -9.90
C GLN A 213 18.06 -0.15 -8.67
N ASN A 214 18.20 -1.02 -7.66
CA ASN A 214 18.89 -0.75 -6.41
C ASN A 214 18.41 0.55 -5.74
N VAL A 215 17.09 0.71 -5.57
CA VAL A 215 16.50 1.89 -4.94
C VAL A 215 16.46 1.75 -3.41
N ASP A 216 16.61 2.86 -2.72
CA ASP A 216 16.60 2.93 -1.25
C ASP A 216 15.18 3.15 -0.69
N VAL A 217 14.34 3.83 -1.46
CA VAL A 217 13.01 4.25 -1.01
C VAL A 217 12.00 4.11 -2.15
N ILE A 218 10.84 3.49 -1.87
CA ILE A 218 9.67 3.56 -2.75
C ILE A 218 8.75 4.65 -2.22
N VAL A 219 8.34 5.56 -3.09
CA VAL A 219 7.52 6.72 -2.77
C VAL A 219 6.15 6.56 -3.41
N PHE A 220 5.10 6.59 -2.58
CA PHE A 220 3.70 6.59 -3.00
C PHE A 220 3.02 7.92 -2.70
N GLU A 221 1.91 8.14 -3.39
CA GLU A 221 0.95 9.16 -2.97
C GLU A 221 0.14 8.68 -1.75
N HIS A 222 -0.12 9.60 -0.82
CA HIS A 222 -1.11 9.40 0.23
C HIS A 222 -2.49 9.69 -0.35
N LEU A 223 -3.17 8.62 -0.79
CA LEU A 223 -4.50 8.71 -1.40
C LEU A 223 -5.56 8.43 -0.33
N ASP A 224 -6.02 9.46 0.35
CA ASP A 224 -7.17 9.35 1.25
C ASP A 224 -8.47 9.59 0.47
N MET A 225 -9.10 8.50 0.04
CA MET A 225 -10.37 8.53 -0.66
C MET A 225 -11.54 8.39 0.32
N LYS A 226 -11.62 9.33 1.28
CA LYS A 226 -12.81 9.44 2.14
C LYS A 226 -13.99 9.93 1.30
N GLY A 227 -15.14 9.33 1.51
CA GLY A 227 -16.40 9.75 0.90
C GLY A 227 -17.05 8.73 -0.04
N ARG A 228 -18.30 9.01 -0.39
CA ARG A 228 -19.11 8.13 -1.24
C ARG A 228 -18.67 8.24 -2.69
N LYS A 229 -18.19 7.14 -3.26
CA LYS A 229 -17.85 7.07 -4.68
C LYS A 229 -19.11 7.19 -5.54
N ARG A 230 -19.11 8.10 -6.51
CA ARG A 230 -20.23 8.38 -7.40
C ARG A 230 -19.82 8.28 -8.87
N GLY A 231 -20.80 8.29 -9.78
CA GLY A 231 -20.60 8.29 -11.23
C GLY A 231 -20.37 6.91 -11.86
N SER A 232 -20.19 6.89 -13.18
CA SER A 232 -20.06 5.69 -14.00
C SER A 232 -18.86 4.80 -13.63
N LYS A 233 -17.77 5.38 -13.15
CA LYS A 233 -16.56 4.66 -12.71
C LYS A 233 -16.63 4.16 -11.25
N ARG A 234 -17.75 4.33 -10.56
CA ARG A 234 -17.91 3.96 -9.12
C ARG A 234 -17.46 2.53 -8.85
N GLN A 235 -17.88 1.58 -9.69
CA GLN A 235 -17.56 0.16 -9.51
C GLN A 235 -16.07 -0.13 -9.67
N LEU A 236 -15.43 0.46 -10.68
CA LEU A 236 -13.98 0.33 -10.89
C LEU A 236 -13.19 0.92 -9.71
N LEU A 237 -13.61 2.08 -9.20
CA LEU A 237 -13.01 2.68 -8.00
C LEU A 237 -13.17 1.82 -6.75
N HIS A 238 -14.29 1.07 -6.61
CA HIS A 238 -14.45 0.10 -5.52
C HIS A 238 -13.53 -1.11 -5.66
N MET A 239 -13.29 -1.56 -6.89
CA MET A 239 -12.40 -2.69 -7.17
C MET A 239 -10.92 -2.31 -7.15
N TRP A 240 -10.60 -1.01 -7.18
CA TRP A 240 -9.22 -0.55 -7.16
C TRP A 240 -8.57 -0.77 -5.78
N ASN A 241 -7.73 -1.77 -5.71
CA ASN A 241 -7.11 -2.28 -4.48
C ASN A 241 -5.85 -1.50 -4.05
N LYS A 242 -5.79 -0.18 -4.26
CA LYS A 242 -4.61 0.64 -3.95
C LYS A 242 -4.00 0.39 -2.57
N ASN A 243 -4.84 0.35 -1.53
CA ASN A 243 -4.38 0.14 -0.16
C ASN A 243 -3.80 -1.27 0.04
N THR A 244 -4.37 -2.28 -0.64
CA THR A 244 -3.84 -3.65 -0.61
C THR A 244 -2.49 -3.71 -1.31
N ILE A 245 -2.35 -3.06 -2.48
CA ILE A 245 -1.08 -2.96 -3.21
C ILE A 245 -0.02 -2.30 -2.33
N GLN A 246 -0.30 -1.11 -1.79
CA GLN A 246 0.65 -0.39 -0.93
C GLN A 246 1.05 -1.21 0.31
N ARG A 247 0.10 -1.88 0.96
CA ARG A 247 0.37 -2.75 2.12
C ARG A 247 1.28 -3.92 1.77
N ILE A 248 1.04 -4.59 0.63
CA ILE A 248 1.88 -5.72 0.18
C ILE A 248 3.28 -5.23 -0.22
N VAL A 249 3.35 -4.09 -0.94
CA VAL A 249 4.64 -3.47 -1.30
C VAL A 249 5.42 -3.11 -0.04
N THR A 250 4.79 -2.45 0.93
CA THR A 250 5.42 -2.08 2.21
C THR A 250 6.04 -3.28 2.89
N HIS A 251 5.27 -4.37 3.04
CA HIS A 251 5.77 -5.58 3.67
C HIS A 251 6.97 -6.17 2.93
N LYS A 252 6.88 -6.33 1.60
CA LYS A 252 7.95 -6.93 0.79
C LYS A 252 9.16 -6.04 0.64
N ALA A 253 8.99 -4.73 0.52
CA ALA A 253 10.05 -3.74 0.44
C ALA A 253 10.86 -3.73 1.75
N HIS A 254 10.20 -3.71 2.91
CA HIS A 254 10.87 -3.76 4.21
C HIS A 254 11.69 -5.04 4.39
N LEU A 255 11.19 -6.20 3.96
CA LEU A 255 11.97 -7.45 3.97
C LEU A 255 13.24 -7.39 3.11
N SER A 256 13.31 -6.44 2.18
CA SER A 256 14.46 -6.21 1.30
C SER A 256 15.28 -4.98 1.69
N GLY A 257 15.03 -4.40 2.87
CA GLY A 257 15.71 -3.20 3.35
C GLY A 257 15.24 -1.89 2.73
N ILE A 258 14.30 -1.92 1.76
CA ILE A 258 13.81 -0.74 1.06
C ILE A 258 12.78 -0.02 1.93
N ARG A 259 12.95 1.29 2.14
CA ARG A 259 12.01 2.13 2.89
C ARG A 259 10.80 2.50 2.06
N ILE A 260 9.67 2.77 2.73
CA ILE A 260 8.46 3.31 2.09
C ILE A 260 8.23 4.74 2.57
N SER A 261 7.83 5.61 1.67
CA SER A 261 7.44 6.98 1.97
C SER A 261 6.14 7.34 1.25
N HIS A 262 5.38 8.25 1.84
CA HIS A 262 4.14 8.77 1.25
C HIS A 262 4.25 10.30 1.15
N ILE A 263 3.77 10.85 0.04
CA ILE A 263 3.71 12.30 -0.21
C ILE A 263 2.26 12.74 -0.41
N CYS A 264 2.03 14.06 -0.34
CA CYS A 264 0.72 14.63 -0.61
C CYS A 264 0.34 14.45 -2.09
N ALA A 265 -0.82 13.83 -2.34
CA ALA A 265 -1.31 13.52 -3.69
C ALA A 265 -1.93 14.71 -4.43
N ARG A 266 -2.24 15.82 -3.73
CA ARG A 266 -2.98 16.93 -4.34
C ARG A 266 -2.17 17.55 -5.47
N ASN A 267 -2.77 17.64 -6.67
CA ASN A 267 -2.22 18.23 -7.89
C ASN A 267 -0.98 17.52 -8.50
N THR A 268 -0.54 16.37 -8.04
CA THR A 268 0.59 15.63 -8.65
C THR A 268 0.35 15.35 -10.12
N SER A 269 -0.86 14.90 -10.46
CA SER A 269 -1.26 14.58 -11.82
C SER A 269 -1.89 15.74 -12.60
N LYS A 270 -2.10 16.90 -11.94
CA LYS A 270 -2.66 18.09 -12.58
C LYS A 270 -1.59 19.08 -13.02
N LEU A 271 -0.39 19.02 -12.44
CA LEU A 271 0.70 19.91 -12.75
C LEU A 271 1.70 19.25 -13.70
N ALA A 272 2.14 20.01 -14.68
CA ALA A 272 3.24 19.62 -15.56
C ALA A 272 4.54 19.52 -14.76
N TYR A 273 5.35 18.49 -15.01
CA TYR A 273 6.60 18.30 -14.27
C TYR A 273 7.63 19.38 -14.55
N ASP A 274 7.51 20.07 -15.70
CA ASP A 274 8.41 21.17 -16.12
C ASP A 274 8.10 22.52 -15.44
N GLY A 275 7.05 22.56 -14.61
CA GLY A 275 6.66 23.79 -13.89
C GLY A 275 5.82 24.75 -14.72
N SER A 276 5.42 24.41 -15.96
CA SER A 276 4.64 25.29 -16.85
C SER A 276 3.20 25.54 -16.39
N GLY A 277 2.74 24.83 -15.35
CA GLY A 277 1.40 25.01 -14.78
C GLY A 277 0.49 23.79 -14.92
N TYR A 278 -0.81 24.02 -15.01
CA TYR A 278 -1.78 22.93 -15.13
C TYR A 278 -1.79 22.30 -16.52
N VAL A 279 -1.82 20.98 -16.57
CA VAL A 279 -1.91 20.22 -17.82
C VAL A 279 -3.34 20.22 -18.36
N LEU A 280 -3.48 20.28 -19.69
CA LEU A 280 -4.73 20.09 -20.41
C LEU A 280 -4.87 18.63 -20.83
N ARG A 281 -6.09 18.05 -20.76
CA ARG A 281 -6.35 16.63 -21.06
C ARG A 281 -7.58 16.44 -21.95
N GLY A 282 -7.54 15.35 -22.73
CA GLY A 282 -8.67 14.94 -23.57
C GLY A 282 -9.07 16.04 -24.55
N LYS A 283 -10.36 16.34 -24.64
CA LYS A 283 -10.91 17.33 -25.58
C LYS A 283 -10.32 18.75 -25.40
N ASP A 284 -10.09 19.15 -24.16
CA ASP A 284 -9.51 20.49 -23.84
C ASP A 284 -8.06 20.63 -24.35
N ALA A 285 -7.37 19.50 -24.56
CA ALA A 285 -6.02 19.46 -25.13
C ALA A 285 -6.02 19.16 -26.64
N GLY A 286 -7.18 18.88 -27.27
CA GLY A 286 -7.26 18.35 -28.63
C GLY A 286 -6.69 16.94 -28.76
N LEU A 287 -6.76 16.13 -27.68
CA LEU A 287 -6.21 14.77 -27.64
C LEU A 287 -7.31 13.72 -27.57
N LEU A 288 -7.11 12.61 -28.32
CA LEU A 288 -8.06 11.48 -28.36
C LEU A 288 -8.07 10.65 -27.07
N THR A 289 -6.96 10.64 -26.32
CA THR A 289 -6.79 9.81 -25.11
C THR A 289 -6.56 10.66 -23.87
N TYR A 290 -6.99 10.15 -22.71
CA TYR A 290 -6.72 10.76 -21.40
C TYR A 290 -5.36 10.37 -20.79
N GLU A 291 -4.61 9.50 -21.44
CA GLU A 291 -3.26 9.08 -21.05
C GLU A 291 -2.21 10.14 -21.38
N LEU A 292 -2.50 10.93 -22.40
CA LEU A 292 -1.68 12.06 -22.82
C LEU A 292 -2.26 13.37 -22.28
N CYS A 293 -1.36 14.31 -22.05
CA CYS A 293 -1.69 15.68 -21.70
C CYS A 293 -0.85 16.66 -22.51
N ARG A 294 -1.35 17.87 -22.65
CA ARG A 294 -0.62 18.99 -23.25
C ARG A 294 -0.24 19.95 -22.13
N PHE A 295 1.04 20.29 -22.08
CA PHE A 295 1.58 21.31 -21.20
C PHE A 295 1.32 22.70 -21.75
N GLN A 296 1.42 23.74 -20.93
CA GLN A 296 1.24 25.12 -21.39
C GLN A 296 2.33 25.54 -22.39
N THR A 297 3.49 24.88 -22.36
CA THR A 297 4.56 25.03 -23.36
C THR A 297 4.23 24.40 -24.73
N GLY A 298 3.05 23.79 -24.89
CA GLY A 298 2.65 23.06 -26.09
C GLY A 298 3.12 21.60 -26.15
N LYS A 299 4.00 21.17 -25.23
CA LYS A 299 4.54 19.81 -25.16
C LYS A 299 3.45 18.78 -24.84
N ILE A 300 3.39 17.72 -25.63
CA ILE A 300 2.52 16.57 -25.36
C ILE A 300 3.33 15.52 -24.60
N TYR A 301 2.78 15.03 -23.47
CA TYR A 301 3.47 14.06 -22.61
C TYR A 301 2.49 13.09 -21.94
N ASN A 302 3.02 11.95 -21.45
CA ASN A 302 2.21 10.99 -20.70
C ASN A 302 1.90 11.55 -19.31
N CYS A 303 0.61 11.56 -18.94
CA CYS A 303 0.13 12.13 -17.68
C CYS A 303 0.69 11.42 -16.44
N ASP A 304 0.70 10.08 -16.47
CA ASP A 304 1.08 9.26 -15.33
C ASP A 304 2.60 9.32 -15.10
N LEU A 305 3.41 9.45 -16.18
CA LEU A 305 4.84 9.74 -16.06
C LEU A 305 5.09 11.12 -15.44
N SER A 306 4.37 12.14 -15.91
CA SER A 306 4.49 13.48 -15.32
C SER A 306 4.13 13.46 -13.83
N ALA A 307 3.08 12.72 -13.46
CA ALA A 307 2.68 12.53 -12.06
C ALA A 307 3.78 11.83 -11.25
N SER A 308 4.35 10.73 -11.77
CA SER A 308 5.41 10.00 -11.07
C SER A 308 6.65 10.85 -10.83
N TYR A 309 7.02 11.75 -11.76
CA TYR A 309 8.12 12.70 -11.57
C TYR A 309 7.84 13.72 -10.46
N ASN A 310 6.62 14.24 -10.42
CA ASN A 310 6.21 15.15 -9.36
C ASN A 310 6.17 14.45 -7.99
N ILE A 311 5.78 13.16 -7.94
CA ILE A 311 5.83 12.33 -6.73
C ILE A 311 7.26 12.24 -6.19
N GLY A 312 8.21 11.90 -7.06
CA GLY A 312 9.62 11.80 -6.72
C GLY A 312 10.23 13.14 -6.25
N ALA A 313 9.95 14.18 -7.00
CA ALA A 313 10.41 15.53 -6.66
C ALA A 313 9.91 15.99 -5.28
N ARG A 314 8.63 15.79 -4.96
CA ARG A 314 8.05 16.15 -3.65
C ARG A 314 8.68 15.40 -2.50
N TYR A 315 9.10 14.16 -2.70
CA TYR A 315 9.85 13.43 -1.68
C TYR A 315 11.17 14.14 -1.38
N PHE A 316 11.99 14.41 -2.39
CA PHE A 316 13.28 15.03 -2.19
C PHE A 316 13.16 16.47 -1.65
N ILE A 317 12.23 17.26 -2.16
CA ILE A 317 11.96 18.61 -1.64
C ILE A 317 11.65 18.55 -0.14
N ARG A 318 10.75 17.67 0.28
CA ARG A 318 10.41 17.49 1.69
C ARG A 318 11.61 17.05 2.54
N GLU A 319 12.46 16.16 2.05
CA GLU A 319 13.64 15.71 2.80
C GLU A 319 14.71 16.80 2.86
N ILE A 320 14.88 17.59 1.82
CA ILE A 320 15.74 18.80 1.80
C ILE A 320 15.20 19.81 2.81
N GLU A 321 13.90 20.11 2.79
CA GLU A 321 13.25 21.00 3.76
C GLU A 321 13.57 20.59 5.22
N LYS A 322 13.46 19.31 5.56
CA LYS A 322 13.77 18.81 6.91
C LYS A 322 15.22 19.07 7.34
N ILE A 323 16.17 19.00 6.41
CA ILE A 323 17.59 19.24 6.70
C ILE A 323 17.84 20.72 6.97
N TYR A 324 17.19 21.59 6.22
CA TYR A 324 17.46 23.02 6.24
C TYR A 324 16.58 23.82 7.21
N THR A 325 15.36 23.38 7.54
CA THR A 325 14.50 24.05 8.55
C THR A 325 15.05 24.00 9.97
N GLY A 326 15.94 23.04 10.28
CA GLY A 326 16.65 22.98 11.57
C GLY A 326 17.89 23.86 11.67
N LYS A 327 18.31 24.52 10.59
CA LYS A 327 19.53 25.34 10.56
C LYS A 327 19.20 26.74 9.98
N SER A 328 19.81 27.78 10.53
CA SER A 328 19.65 29.19 10.16
C SER A 328 19.84 29.57 8.67
N ILE A 329 19.95 28.60 7.78
CA ILE A 329 20.20 28.75 6.34
C ILE A 329 18.92 29.05 5.55
N CYS A 330 17.71 28.85 6.11
CA CYS A 330 16.45 29.20 5.44
C CYS A 330 16.32 30.70 5.04
N LYS A 331 17.12 31.59 5.60
CA LYS A 331 17.14 33.00 5.23
C LYS A 331 17.88 33.32 3.93
N LYS A 332 18.68 32.39 3.38
CA LYS A 332 19.49 32.63 2.18
C LYS A 332 18.86 32.16 0.86
N ILE A 333 17.78 31.39 0.92
CA ILE A 333 17.12 30.91 -0.31
C ILE A 333 15.92 31.83 -0.57
N SER A 334 16.11 32.87 -1.34
CA SER A 334 15.09 33.88 -1.67
C SER A 334 13.81 33.27 -2.29
N ILE A 335 13.93 32.18 -3.04
CA ILE A 335 12.79 31.42 -3.60
C ILE A 335 11.86 30.91 -2.49
N TRP A 336 12.38 30.59 -1.28
CA TRP A 336 11.59 30.12 -0.16
C TRP A 336 10.94 31.26 0.63
N SER A 337 11.61 32.41 0.74
CA SER A 337 11.05 33.58 1.43
C SER A 337 9.86 34.16 0.67
N ASP A 338 9.93 34.25 -0.65
CA ASP A 338 8.86 34.81 -1.49
C ASP A 338 7.65 33.86 -1.63
N ILE A 339 7.88 32.56 -1.63
CA ILE A 339 6.82 31.53 -1.61
C ILE A 339 6.24 31.39 -0.19
N GLN A 340 7.04 31.55 0.86
CA GLN A 340 6.59 31.47 2.25
C GLN A 340 5.66 32.61 2.66
N ALA A 341 5.84 33.78 2.14
CA ALA A 341 5.08 34.96 2.55
C ALA A 341 3.63 34.99 2.05
N LYS A 342 3.30 34.27 0.97
CA LYS A 342 2.02 34.44 0.26
C LYS A 342 1.09 33.23 0.24
N VAL A 343 1.51 32.02 0.69
CA VAL A 343 0.70 30.80 0.54
C VAL A 343 0.79 29.92 1.80
N PRO A 344 -0.36 29.42 2.35
CA PRO A 344 -0.38 28.50 3.48
C PRO A 344 0.46 27.23 3.22
N GLU A 345 1.09 26.67 4.25
CA GLU A 345 2.03 25.52 4.15
C GLU A 345 1.43 24.33 3.39
N CYS A 346 0.13 24.04 3.59
CA CYS A 346 -0.56 22.97 2.88
C CYS A 346 -0.69 23.23 1.37
N GLN A 347 -0.75 24.50 0.92
CA GLN A 347 -0.83 24.85 -0.50
C GLN A 347 0.54 24.80 -1.17
N ARG A 348 1.61 25.19 -0.47
CA ARG A 348 3.00 25.15 -0.99
C ARG A 348 3.39 23.71 -1.40
N ARG A 349 3.14 22.74 -0.54
CA ARG A 349 3.44 21.33 -0.83
C ARG A 349 2.67 20.76 -2.04
N THR A 350 1.59 21.40 -2.43
CA THR A 350 0.73 20.92 -3.54
C THR A 350 1.14 21.49 -4.90
N GLN A 351 2.04 22.46 -4.94
CA GLN A 351 2.52 23.11 -6.18
C GLN A 351 3.93 22.64 -6.59
N ASN A 352 4.63 21.90 -5.73
CA ASN A 352 5.97 21.42 -6.02
C ASN A 352 5.98 20.40 -7.16
N THR A 353 6.84 20.64 -8.15
CA THR A 353 7.06 19.82 -9.34
C THR A 353 8.53 19.42 -9.46
N LEU A 354 8.89 18.63 -10.48
CA LEU A 354 10.28 18.30 -10.77
C LEU A 354 11.13 19.55 -11.08
N SER A 355 10.56 20.51 -11.79
CA SER A 355 11.22 21.80 -12.05
C SER A 355 11.58 22.54 -10.77
N THR A 356 10.68 22.53 -9.76
CA THR A 356 10.94 23.11 -8.43
C THR A 356 12.16 22.45 -7.75
N LEU A 357 12.26 21.12 -7.78
CA LEU A 357 13.42 20.41 -7.20
C LEU A 357 14.73 20.84 -7.86
N ARG A 358 14.75 20.93 -9.20
CA ARG A 358 15.94 21.35 -9.95
C ARG A 358 16.35 22.76 -9.66
N ALA A 359 15.38 23.68 -9.54
CA ALA A 359 15.64 25.07 -9.17
C ALA A 359 16.24 25.18 -7.75
N ILE A 360 15.76 24.39 -6.79
CA ILE A 360 16.33 24.32 -5.44
C ILE A 360 17.81 23.91 -5.50
N HIS A 361 18.14 22.88 -6.28
CA HIS A 361 19.55 22.44 -6.41
C HIS A 361 20.44 23.49 -7.07
N GLN A 362 19.95 24.21 -8.06
CA GLN A 362 20.68 25.32 -8.67
C GLN A 362 20.98 26.42 -7.65
N CYS A 363 20.03 26.75 -6.78
CA CYS A 363 20.25 27.76 -5.71
C CYS A 363 21.17 27.27 -4.58
N LEU A 364 21.27 25.93 -4.34
CA LEU A 364 22.14 25.36 -3.32
C LEU A 364 23.58 25.18 -3.81
N ALA A 365 23.80 25.18 -5.12
CA ALA A 365 25.13 25.06 -5.74
C ALA A 365 25.87 26.39 -5.85
N VAL A 366 25.21 27.50 -5.59
CA VAL A 366 25.77 28.86 -5.50
C VAL A 366 26.01 29.22 -4.02
#